data_2284ef3369aa36b876139c0714757b5b
#
_entry.id   2284ef3369aa36b876139c0714757b5b
#
_cell.length_a   1.000
_cell.length_b   1.000
_cell.length_c   1.000
_cell.angle_alpha   90.00
_cell.angle_beta   90.00
_cell.angle_gamma   90.00
#
_symmetry.space_group_name_H-M   'P 1'
#
loop_
_entity.id
_entity.type
_entity.pdbx_description
1 polymer ?
#
loop_
_entity_poly.entity_id
_entity_poly.type
_entity_poly.pdbx_seq_one_letter_code
_entity_poly.pdbx_strand_id
1 'polypeptide(L)'
;ELGCSLRATGCNDKMARAQGINTDFNRVLGLMISNGLVALSGAMLCQYQGFADINMGRGAIVIGLAAVIIGEAIFGKIFRNFGLKLLGVALGSIIYYLVLQVVIWMGIDTDLLKLLSAAVVAVFLAIPTWKSRYFSNMGKRG
;
A
#
# COMPACT_ATOMS: atom_id res chain seq x y z
N GLU A 1 23.50 5.53 4.00
CA GLU A 1 23.66 6.13 2.65
C GLU A 1 22.72 5.51 1.63
N LEU A 2 22.68 4.17 1.48
CA LEU A 2 21.80 3.47 0.51
C LEU A 2 20.32 3.81 0.66
N GLY A 3 19.78 3.87 1.88
CA GLY A 3 18.38 4.20 2.13
C GLY A 3 18.01 5.62 1.71
N CYS A 4 18.92 6.58 1.89
CA CYS A 4 18.72 7.96 1.45
C CYS A 4 18.76 8.07 -0.07
N SER A 5 19.66 7.34 -0.74
CA SER A 5 19.76 7.34 -2.21
C SER A 5 18.56 6.66 -2.87
N LEU A 6 18.05 5.56 -2.30
CA LEU A 6 16.80 4.91 -2.71
C LEU A 6 15.61 5.86 -2.60
N ARG A 7 15.51 6.57 -1.48
CA ARG A 7 14.41 7.52 -1.24
C ARG A 7 14.50 8.73 -2.17
N ALA A 8 15.70 9.27 -2.40
CA ALA A 8 15.92 10.36 -3.35
C ALA A 8 15.54 9.95 -4.77
N THR A 9 15.91 8.74 -5.19
CA THR A 9 15.54 8.18 -6.50
C THR A 9 14.01 8.03 -6.63
N GLY A 10 13.32 7.61 -5.56
CA GLY A 10 11.87 7.50 -5.54
C GLY A 10 11.13 8.82 -5.58
N CYS A 11 11.71 9.89 -5.01
CA CYS A 11 11.10 11.23 -5.03
C CYS A 11 11.30 11.97 -6.35
N ASN A 12 12.53 11.96 -6.87
CA ASN A 12 12.86 12.62 -8.14
C ASN A 12 14.09 11.99 -8.79
N ASP A 13 13.85 11.14 -9.77
CA ASP A 13 14.86 10.41 -10.51
C ASP A 13 15.86 11.32 -11.23
N LYS A 14 15.36 12.40 -11.87
CA LYS A 14 16.19 13.33 -12.62
C LYS A 14 17.14 14.12 -11.72
N MET A 15 16.67 14.53 -10.54
CA MET A 15 17.48 15.23 -9.56
C MET A 15 18.53 14.30 -8.94
N ALA A 16 18.17 13.07 -8.60
CA ALA A 16 19.08 12.09 -8.06
C ALA A 16 20.21 11.77 -9.06
N ARG A 17 19.87 11.63 -10.34
CA ARG A 17 20.85 11.40 -11.42
C ARG A 17 21.78 12.61 -11.63
N ALA A 18 21.27 13.82 -11.50
CA ALA A 18 22.07 15.06 -11.59
C ALA A 18 23.08 15.17 -10.43
N GLN A 19 22.80 14.54 -9.29
CA GLN A 19 23.71 14.48 -8.15
C GLN A 19 24.71 13.30 -8.21
N GLY A 20 24.76 12.58 -9.34
CA GLY A 20 25.70 11.46 -9.54
C GLY A 20 25.25 10.13 -8.96
N ILE A 21 23.98 10.03 -8.50
CA ILE A 21 23.42 8.79 -7.97
C ILE A 21 23.03 7.88 -9.14
N ASN A 22 23.47 6.62 -9.11
CA ASN A 22 23.05 5.62 -10.08
C ASN A 22 21.63 5.16 -9.77
N THR A 23 20.66 5.80 -10.43
CA THR A 23 19.22 5.57 -10.22
C THR A 23 18.78 4.19 -10.68
N ASP A 24 19.41 3.64 -11.72
CA ASP A 24 19.05 2.33 -12.27
C ASP A 24 19.45 1.21 -11.30
N PHE A 25 20.63 1.31 -10.71
CA PHE A 25 21.07 0.40 -9.64
C PHE A 25 20.13 0.47 -8.42
N ASN A 26 19.78 1.67 -7.99
CA ASN A 26 18.87 1.86 -6.87
C ASN A 26 17.47 1.28 -7.12
N ARG A 27 16.95 1.41 -8.34
CA ARG A 27 15.68 0.78 -8.72
C ARG A 27 15.73 -0.73 -8.64
N VAL A 28 16.76 -1.34 -9.22
CA VAL A 28 16.94 -2.79 -9.17
C VAL A 28 17.07 -3.27 -7.73
N LEU A 29 17.87 -2.59 -6.92
CA LEU A 29 18.08 -2.94 -5.52
C LEU A 29 16.78 -2.79 -4.70
N GLY A 30 16.01 -1.73 -4.93
CA GLY A 30 14.70 -1.54 -4.29
C GLY A 30 13.70 -2.64 -4.65
N LEU A 31 13.65 -3.04 -5.93
CA LEU A 31 12.81 -4.15 -6.39
C LEU A 31 13.25 -5.49 -5.81
N MET A 32 14.55 -5.74 -5.71
CA MET A 32 15.09 -6.97 -5.10
C MET A 32 14.67 -7.09 -3.63
N ILE A 33 14.83 -6.02 -2.86
CA ILE A 33 14.44 -5.99 -1.44
C ILE A 33 12.92 -6.18 -1.31
N SER A 34 12.14 -5.48 -2.12
CA SER A 34 10.68 -5.58 -2.10
C SER A 34 10.19 -6.99 -2.41
N ASN A 35 10.69 -7.60 -3.48
CA ASN A 35 10.34 -8.96 -3.87
C ASN A 35 10.82 -9.99 -2.83
N GLY A 36 11.98 -9.77 -2.22
CA GLY A 36 12.47 -10.60 -1.13
C GLY A 36 11.54 -10.59 0.08
N LEU A 37 11.03 -9.42 0.47
CA LEU A 37 10.05 -9.30 1.56
C LEU A 37 8.72 -9.98 1.23
N VAL A 38 8.25 -9.86 -0.01
CA VAL A 38 7.04 -10.53 -0.48
C VAL A 38 7.21 -12.05 -0.44
N ALA A 39 8.35 -12.57 -0.90
CA ALA A 39 8.65 -14.00 -0.85
C ALA A 39 8.70 -14.52 0.59
N LEU A 40 9.33 -13.77 1.49
CA LEU A 40 9.38 -14.11 2.91
C LEU A 40 8.00 -14.12 3.54
N SER A 41 7.17 -13.13 3.25
CA SER A 41 5.77 -13.07 3.70
C SER A 41 4.96 -14.28 3.19
N GLY A 42 5.13 -14.65 1.92
CA GLY A 42 4.47 -15.82 1.33
C GLY A 42 4.90 -17.13 2.00
N ALA A 43 6.20 -17.27 2.29
CA ALA A 43 6.72 -18.44 2.99
C ALA A 43 6.14 -18.57 4.41
N MET A 44 6.09 -17.47 5.15
CA MET A 44 5.47 -17.46 6.49
C MET A 44 3.98 -17.80 6.44
N LEU A 45 3.27 -17.31 5.43
CA LEU A 45 1.85 -17.62 5.24
C LEU A 45 1.63 -19.10 4.94
N CYS A 46 2.42 -19.69 4.05
CA CYS A 46 2.39 -21.13 3.74
C CYS A 46 2.71 -21.98 4.98
N GLN A 47 3.67 -21.55 5.78
CA GLN A 47 4.01 -22.25 7.03
C GLN A 47 2.87 -22.20 8.06
N TYR A 48 2.19 -21.06 8.16
CA TYR A 48 1.04 -20.90 9.05
C TYR A 48 -0.17 -21.74 8.61
N GLN A 49 -0.43 -21.80 7.32
CA GLN A 49 -1.59 -22.55 6.78
C GLN A 49 -1.32 -24.04 6.59
N GLY A 50 -0.05 -24.46 6.53
CA GLY A 50 0.35 -25.85 6.32
C GLY A 50 0.20 -26.37 4.89
N PHE A 51 -0.24 -25.54 3.94
CA PHE A 51 -0.36 -25.87 2.53
C PHE A 51 -0.04 -24.66 1.64
N ALA A 52 0.31 -24.91 0.41
CA ALA A 52 0.56 -23.89 -0.61
C ALA A 52 -0.41 -24.07 -1.77
N ASP A 53 -1.21 -23.06 -2.07
CA ASP A 53 -2.12 -23.03 -3.20
C ASP A 53 -1.71 -21.90 -4.17
N ILE A 54 -1.77 -22.21 -5.47
CA ILE A 54 -1.53 -21.24 -6.55
C ILE A 54 -2.46 -20.02 -6.45
N ASN A 55 -3.67 -20.22 -5.95
CA ASN A 55 -4.67 -19.14 -5.83
C ASN A 55 -4.46 -18.22 -4.63
N MET A 56 -3.59 -18.56 -3.67
CA MET A 56 -3.32 -17.74 -2.49
C MET A 56 -2.81 -16.33 -2.82
N GLY A 57 -2.04 -16.20 -3.92
CA GLY A 57 -1.52 -14.92 -4.39
C GLY A 57 -2.53 -14.08 -5.17
N ARG A 58 -3.66 -14.66 -5.57
CA ARG A 58 -4.68 -13.94 -6.33
C ARG A 58 -5.39 -12.94 -5.44
N GLY A 59 -5.30 -11.68 -5.81
CA GLY A 59 -5.89 -10.58 -5.05
C GLY A 59 -4.98 -10.03 -3.94
N ALA A 60 -3.86 -10.67 -3.61
CA ALA A 60 -2.93 -10.17 -2.60
C ALA A 60 -2.40 -8.76 -2.93
N ILE A 61 -2.19 -8.47 -4.22
CA ILE A 61 -1.79 -7.14 -4.70
C ILE A 61 -2.87 -6.11 -4.39
N VAL A 62 -4.14 -6.46 -4.63
CA VAL A 62 -5.28 -5.55 -4.37
C VAL A 62 -5.42 -5.31 -2.87
N ILE A 63 -5.30 -6.36 -2.06
CA ILE A 63 -5.35 -6.27 -0.59
C ILE A 63 -4.19 -5.42 -0.06
N GLY A 64 -2.97 -5.65 -0.56
CA GLY A 64 -1.80 -4.87 -0.18
C GLY A 64 -1.94 -3.39 -0.55
N LEU A 65 -2.45 -3.10 -1.74
CA LEU A 65 -2.70 -1.73 -2.20
C LEU A 65 -3.78 -1.06 -1.36
N ALA A 66 -4.85 -1.78 -1.02
CA ALA A 66 -5.90 -1.31 -0.13
C ALA A 66 -5.35 -0.96 1.27
N ALA A 67 -4.53 -1.83 1.85
CA ALA A 67 -3.92 -1.61 3.16
C ALA A 67 -3.03 -0.36 3.17
N VAL A 68 -2.23 -0.16 2.12
CA VAL A 68 -1.38 1.03 1.97
C VAL A 68 -2.22 2.29 1.88
N ILE A 69 -3.27 2.29 1.05
CA ILE A 69 -4.15 3.45 0.85
C ILE A 69 -4.90 3.79 2.13
N ILE A 70 -5.45 2.80 2.82
CA ILE A 70 -6.15 2.99 4.10
C ILE A 70 -5.17 3.52 5.16
N GLY A 71 -3.99 2.93 5.25
CA GLY A 71 -2.95 3.38 6.16
C GLY A 71 -2.52 4.82 5.89
N GLU A 72 -2.34 5.19 4.64
CA GLU A 72 -1.95 6.54 4.25
C GLU A 72 -3.10 7.56 4.40
N ALA A 73 -4.33 7.16 4.11
CA ALA A 73 -5.50 8.04 4.26
C ALA A 73 -5.80 8.38 5.73
N ILE A 74 -5.68 7.40 6.63
CA ILE A 74 -5.97 7.57 8.06
C ILE A 74 -4.78 8.18 8.80
N PHE A 75 -3.58 7.65 8.58
CA PHE A 75 -2.39 7.97 9.37
C PHE A 75 -1.41 8.92 8.67
N GLY A 76 -1.54 9.15 7.35
CA GLY A 76 -0.62 9.95 6.56
C GLY A 76 -0.50 11.40 7.01
N LYS A 77 -1.53 11.96 7.65
CA LYS A 77 -1.50 13.31 8.25
C LYS A 77 -0.89 13.35 9.65
N ILE A 78 -0.97 12.25 10.39
CA ILE A 78 -0.54 12.14 11.78
C ILE A 78 0.94 11.81 11.83
N PHE A 79 1.41 10.98 10.92
CA PHE A 79 2.76 10.46 10.91
C PHE A 79 3.65 11.18 9.88
N ARG A 80 4.43 12.16 10.35
CA ARG A 80 5.39 12.88 9.51
C ARG A 80 6.67 12.11 9.22
N ASN A 81 7.01 11.14 10.06
CA ASN A 81 8.23 10.36 9.94
C ASN A 81 8.00 9.13 9.05
N PHE A 82 9.01 8.77 8.25
CA PHE A 82 8.94 7.61 7.34
C PHE A 82 8.67 6.29 8.07
N GLY A 83 9.32 6.05 9.22
CA GLY A 83 9.10 4.85 10.03
C GLY A 83 7.67 4.76 10.57
N LEU A 84 7.09 5.89 10.98
CA LEU A 84 5.71 5.94 11.44
C LEU A 84 4.70 5.75 10.30
N LYS A 85 5.03 6.14 9.07
CA LYS A 85 4.21 5.83 7.89
C LYS A 85 4.15 4.33 7.61
N LEU A 86 5.25 3.62 7.78
CA LEU A 86 5.26 2.15 7.67
C LEU A 86 4.40 1.48 8.73
N LEU A 87 4.42 1.97 9.97
CA LEU A 87 3.50 1.53 11.02
C LEU A 87 2.04 1.84 10.65
N GLY A 88 1.78 2.98 10.03
CA GLY A 88 0.45 3.35 9.53
C GLY A 88 -0.07 2.35 8.50
N VAL A 89 0.79 1.87 7.60
CA VAL A 89 0.43 0.83 6.62
C VAL A 89 0.12 -0.51 7.32
N ALA A 90 0.91 -0.90 8.32
CA ALA A 90 0.66 -2.11 9.10
C ALA A 90 -0.69 -2.03 9.84
N LEU A 91 -0.99 -0.89 10.47
CA LEU A 91 -2.29 -0.66 11.10
C LEU A 91 -3.43 -0.62 10.08
N GLY A 92 -3.20 -0.04 8.90
CA GLY A 92 -4.15 -0.04 7.80
C GLY A 92 -4.50 -1.45 7.32
N SER A 93 -3.54 -2.37 7.27
CA SER A 93 -3.79 -3.76 6.93
C SER A 93 -4.65 -4.47 7.99
N ILE A 94 -4.40 -4.21 9.27
CA ILE A 94 -5.20 -4.76 10.37
C ILE A 94 -6.65 -4.27 10.26
N ILE A 95 -6.86 -2.98 10.03
CA ILE A 95 -8.19 -2.40 9.86
C ILE A 95 -8.91 -3.02 8.66
N TYR A 96 -8.20 -3.21 7.55
CA TYR A 96 -8.76 -3.85 6.37
C TYR A 96 -9.24 -5.28 6.65
N TYR A 97 -8.41 -6.08 7.32
CA TYR A 97 -8.77 -7.45 7.70
C TYR A 97 -9.92 -7.49 8.71
N LEU A 98 -10.00 -6.55 9.65
CA LEU A 98 -11.13 -6.44 10.57
C LEU A 98 -12.43 -6.15 9.81
N VAL A 99 -12.41 -5.24 8.84
CA VAL A 99 -13.58 -4.95 8.00
C VAL A 99 -14.02 -6.20 7.23
N LEU A 100 -13.07 -6.91 6.62
CA LEU A 100 -13.37 -8.17 5.93
C LEU A 100 -13.98 -9.22 6.86
N GLN A 101 -13.43 -9.36 8.08
CA GLN A 101 -13.93 -10.33 9.05
C GLN A 101 -15.36 -10.03 9.49
N VAL A 102 -15.69 -8.77 9.70
CA VAL A 102 -17.07 -8.34 10.03
C VAL A 102 -18.03 -8.67 8.88
N VAL A 103 -17.61 -8.45 7.63
CA VAL A 103 -18.41 -8.76 6.44
C VAL A 103 -18.66 -10.25 6.29
N ILE A 104 -17.63 -11.08 6.54
CA ILE A 104 -17.76 -12.55 6.54
C ILE A 104 -18.74 -13.01 7.63
N TRP A 105 -18.66 -12.39 8.82
CA TRP A 105 -19.56 -12.69 9.93
C TRP A 105 -21.02 -12.36 9.62
N MET A 106 -21.29 -11.40 8.76
CA MET A 106 -22.63 -11.08 8.26
C MET A 106 -23.19 -12.13 7.27
N GLY A 107 -22.46 -13.19 6.94
CA GLY A 107 -22.91 -14.29 6.08
C GLY A 107 -22.94 -13.95 4.59
N ILE A 108 -22.12 -13.01 4.15
CA ILE A 108 -22.02 -12.62 2.74
C ILE A 108 -21.17 -13.66 1.99
N ASP A 109 -21.64 -14.09 0.83
CA ASP A 109 -20.95 -15.06 -0.05
C ASP A 109 -19.54 -14.58 -0.42
N THR A 110 -18.60 -15.54 -0.52
CA THR A 110 -17.19 -15.27 -0.81
C THR A 110 -16.94 -14.56 -2.14
N ASP A 111 -17.84 -14.70 -3.11
CA ASP A 111 -17.74 -13.99 -4.39
C ASP A 111 -18.11 -12.51 -4.26
N LEU A 112 -19.05 -12.18 -3.38
CA LEU A 112 -19.38 -10.80 -3.02
C LEU A 112 -18.28 -10.12 -2.22
N LEU A 113 -17.45 -10.88 -1.49
CA LEU A 113 -16.28 -10.33 -0.78
C LEU A 113 -15.27 -9.66 -1.71
N LYS A 114 -15.04 -10.21 -2.89
CA LYS A 114 -14.14 -9.61 -3.89
C LYS A 114 -14.68 -8.28 -4.40
N LEU A 115 -15.99 -8.22 -4.62
CA LEU A 115 -16.69 -7.02 -5.07
C LEU A 115 -16.70 -5.96 -3.97
N LEU A 116 -16.94 -6.37 -2.72
CA LEU A 116 -16.92 -5.49 -1.56
C LEU A 116 -15.51 -4.96 -1.27
N SER A 117 -14.47 -5.78 -1.37
CA SER A 117 -13.09 -5.32 -1.20
C SER A 117 -12.72 -4.28 -2.25
N ALA A 118 -13.11 -4.48 -3.50
CA ALA A 118 -12.93 -3.50 -4.56
C ALA A 118 -13.71 -2.19 -4.29
N ALA A 119 -14.93 -2.28 -3.77
CA ALA A 119 -15.75 -1.14 -3.41
C ALA A 119 -15.13 -0.34 -2.25
N VAL A 120 -14.63 -1.01 -1.22
CA VAL A 120 -13.92 -0.38 -0.09
C VAL A 120 -12.70 0.37 -0.58
N VAL A 121 -11.89 -0.24 -1.43
CA VAL A 121 -10.72 0.41 -2.04
C VAL A 121 -11.12 1.63 -2.85
N ALA A 122 -12.17 1.51 -3.67
CA ALA A 122 -12.67 2.61 -4.51
C ALA A 122 -13.14 3.79 -3.66
N VAL A 123 -13.86 3.54 -2.56
CA VAL A 123 -14.33 4.58 -1.63
C VAL A 123 -13.15 5.27 -0.96
N PHE A 124 -12.17 4.53 -0.45
CA PHE A 124 -10.99 5.11 0.19
C PHE A 124 -10.11 5.90 -0.79
N LEU A 125 -10.02 5.48 -2.06
CA LEU A 125 -9.36 6.24 -3.12
C LEU A 125 -10.12 7.51 -3.51
N ALA A 126 -11.46 7.47 -3.48
CA ALA A 126 -12.29 8.61 -3.83
C ALA A 126 -12.17 9.75 -2.81
N ILE A 127 -11.99 9.43 -1.51
CA ILE A 127 -11.90 10.42 -0.44
C ILE A 127 -10.75 11.43 -0.65
N PRO A 128 -9.48 11.01 -0.83
CA PRO A 128 -8.38 11.97 -1.06
C PRO A 128 -8.49 12.67 -2.41
N THR A 129 -8.99 11.99 -3.45
CA THR A 129 -9.13 12.56 -4.80
C THR A 129 -10.22 13.65 -4.83
N TRP A 130 -11.32 13.44 -4.13
CA TRP A 130 -12.41 14.41 -4.04
C TRP A 130 -12.00 15.65 -3.24
N LYS A 131 -11.28 15.46 -2.16
CA LYS A 131 -10.75 16.55 -1.34
C LYS A 131 -9.73 17.40 -2.10
N SER A 132 -8.87 16.80 -2.89
CA SER A 132 -7.89 17.49 -3.74
C SER A 132 -8.58 18.32 -4.85
N ARG A 133 -9.63 17.80 -5.48
CA ARG A 133 -10.40 18.54 -6.50
C ARG A 133 -11.20 19.71 -5.91
N TYR A 134 -11.73 19.54 -4.70
CA TYR A 134 -12.51 20.61 -4.06
C TYR A 134 -11.62 21.79 -3.67
N PHE A 135 -10.40 21.53 -3.16
CA PHE A 135 -9.44 22.58 -2.81
C PHE A 135 -8.82 23.28 -4.01
N SER A 136 -8.61 22.55 -5.12
CA SER A 136 -8.08 23.12 -6.36
C SER A 136 -9.07 24.09 -7.05
N ASN A 137 -10.37 23.88 -6.87
CA ASN A 137 -11.39 24.77 -7.42
C ASN A 137 -11.63 26.04 -6.59
N MET A 138 -11.31 26.02 -5.29
CA MET A 138 -11.39 27.23 -4.47
C MET A 138 -10.21 28.20 -4.71
N GLY A 139 -9.02 27.68 -5.07
CA GLY A 139 -7.84 28.51 -5.36
C GLY A 139 -7.85 29.21 -6.71
N LYS A 140 -8.82 28.91 -7.58
CA LYS A 140 -8.98 29.59 -8.90
C LYS A 140 -10.04 30.68 -8.93
N ARG A 141 -10.68 30.98 -7.80
CA ARG A 141 -11.74 32.02 -7.69
C ARG A 141 -11.33 33.17 -6.76
N GLY A 142 -10.06 33.32 -6.44
CA GLY A 142 -9.51 34.46 -5.70
C GLY A 142 -8.48 35.21 -6.53
#